data_bc8e448412c4a4eee1d85ebc3d85c6e4
#
_entry.id   bc8e448412c4a4eee1d85ebc3d85c6e4
#
_cell.length_a   1.000
_cell.length_b   1.000
_cell.length_c   1.000
_cell.angle_alpha   90.00
_cell.angle_beta   90.00
_cell.angle_gamma   90.00
#
_symmetry.space_group_name_H-M   'P 1'
#
loop_
_entity.id
_entity.type
_entity.pdbx_description
1 polymer ?
#
loop_
_entity_poly.entity_id
_entity_poly.type
_entity_poly.pdbx_seq_one_letter_code
_entity_poly.pdbx_strand_id
1 'polypeptide(L)'
;TLVMQERSEPSPRESYIHLRGDFLTKGKEVAPGVPAVFPALPAGEPVNRLALARWLVDPANPLTARVTVNRYWERCFGTGLVKTSEDFGRQGEAPSHPELMDWLAAEFMGSGWNVKAMQKLLVMSAAYRQDASTDATRQEKDFYNRLLSRGPRFRMDAEMIRDHALAVSGLLNPKLGGPSVYPVQVPNLWKEIGFLRPEIGMDEWPVSEGPD
;
A
#
# COMPACT_ATOMS: atom_id res chain seq x y z
N THR A 1 5.48 -5.02 -22.86
CA THR A 1 5.61 -5.08 -21.39
C THR A 1 6.67 -6.13 -21.06
N LEU A 2 7.68 -5.76 -20.26
CA LEU A 2 8.66 -6.71 -19.75
C LEU A 2 8.00 -7.57 -18.68
N VAL A 3 8.11 -8.88 -18.81
CA VAL A 3 7.62 -9.84 -17.82
C VAL A 3 8.77 -10.72 -17.36
N MET A 4 8.78 -11.07 -16.08
CA MET A 4 9.74 -12.04 -15.56
C MET A 4 9.35 -13.45 -16.00
N GLN A 5 10.30 -14.17 -16.56
CA GLN A 5 10.12 -15.56 -16.96
C GLN A 5 11.02 -16.45 -16.09
N GLU A 6 10.57 -17.68 -15.87
CA GLU A 6 11.45 -18.68 -15.29
C GLU A 6 12.61 -18.98 -16.21
N ARG A 7 13.78 -19.26 -15.65
CA ARG A 7 14.90 -19.72 -16.44
C ARG A 7 14.59 -21.10 -17.03
N SER A 8 14.84 -21.24 -18.33
CA SER A 8 14.78 -22.57 -18.96
C SER A 8 15.94 -23.44 -18.45
N GLU A 9 15.63 -24.73 -18.22
CA GLU A 9 16.62 -25.75 -17.88
C GLU A 9 17.92 -25.62 -18.72
N PRO A 10 19.13 -25.94 -18.19
CA PRO A 10 19.28 -26.96 -17.14
C PRO A 10 19.64 -26.46 -15.74
N SER A 11 19.58 -25.20 -15.45
CA SER A 11 20.12 -24.74 -14.15
C SER A 11 19.26 -23.70 -13.46
N PRO A 12 18.43 -24.09 -12.48
CA PRO A 12 17.96 -23.13 -11.50
C PRO A 12 19.19 -22.46 -10.84
N ARG A 13 19.12 -21.16 -10.62
CA ARG A 13 20.21 -20.42 -9.97
C ARG A 13 20.35 -20.92 -8.54
N GLU A 14 21.49 -21.48 -8.20
CA GLU A 14 21.85 -21.80 -6.81
C GLU A 14 21.78 -20.53 -5.96
N SER A 15 21.15 -20.62 -4.80
CA SER A 15 21.01 -19.52 -3.85
C SER A 15 21.66 -19.90 -2.54
N TYR A 16 22.34 -18.94 -1.91
CA TYR A 16 23.06 -19.17 -0.67
C TYR A 16 22.74 -18.08 0.36
N ILE A 17 22.83 -18.42 1.63
CA ILE A 17 22.88 -17.41 2.68
C ILE A 17 24.23 -16.69 2.56
N HIS A 18 24.19 -15.37 2.39
CA HIS A 18 25.41 -14.55 2.33
C HIS A 18 25.86 -14.22 3.76
N LEU A 19 27.05 -14.68 4.16
CA LEU A 19 27.57 -14.43 5.48
C LEU A 19 27.85 -12.94 5.66
N ARG A 20 27.28 -12.33 6.68
CA ARG A 20 27.35 -10.88 6.97
C ARG A 20 26.90 -9.98 5.81
N GLY A 21 26.04 -10.50 4.91
CA GLY A 21 25.57 -9.76 3.74
C GLY A 21 26.59 -9.68 2.58
N ASP A 22 27.76 -10.26 2.70
CA ASP A 22 28.79 -10.29 1.67
C ASP A 22 28.44 -11.34 0.59
N PHE A 23 28.16 -10.87 -0.62
CA PHE A 23 27.76 -11.73 -1.76
C PHE A 23 28.88 -12.66 -2.24
N LEU A 24 30.14 -12.37 -1.91
CA LEU A 24 31.29 -13.22 -2.23
C LEU A 24 31.47 -14.35 -1.21
N THR A 25 31.00 -14.15 0.01
CA THR A 25 31.14 -15.13 1.08
C THR A 25 29.85 -15.95 1.23
N LYS A 26 29.76 -17.00 0.42
CA LYS A 26 28.63 -17.93 0.39
C LYS A 26 28.63 -18.83 1.63
N GLY A 27 27.51 -18.88 2.33
CA GLY A 27 27.25 -19.81 3.42
C GLY A 27 26.45 -21.03 2.95
N LYS A 28 25.46 -21.45 3.74
CA LYS A 28 24.60 -22.60 3.42
C LYS A 28 23.78 -22.35 2.17
N GLU A 29 23.72 -23.33 1.29
CA GLU A 29 22.77 -23.34 0.16
C GLU A 29 21.34 -23.41 0.67
N VAL A 30 20.44 -22.69 -0.01
CA VAL A 30 19.02 -22.62 0.33
C VAL A 30 18.15 -22.90 -0.89
N ALA A 31 17.11 -23.67 -0.66
CA ALA A 31 16.06 -23.90 -1.64
C ALA A 31 14.95 -22.84 -1.51
N PRO A 32 14.21 -22.55 -2.60
CA PRO A 32 13.00 -21.73 -2.53
C PRO A 32 11.98 -22.28 -1.55
N GLY A 33 11.32 -21.42 -0.80
CA GLY A 33 10.33 -21.81 0.19
C GLY A 33 9.58 -20.62 0.77
N VAL A 34 8.66 -20.91 1.68
CA VAL A 34 7.92 -19.91 2.47
C VAL A 34 8.28 -20.05 3.95
N PRO A 35 8.07 -19.01 4.77
CA PRO A 35 8.35 -19.09 6.20
C PRO A 35 7.56 -20.21 6.87
N ALA A 36 8.22 -21.03 7.68
CA ALA A 36 7.63 -22.24 8.29
C ALA A 36 6.46 -21.97 9.27
N VAL A 37 6.29 -20.72 9.69
CA VAL A 37 5.17 -20.27 10.54
C VAL A 37 3.85 -20.20 9.77
N PHE A 38 3.90 -20.13 8.44
CA PHE A 38 2.72 -20.05 7.57
C PHE A 38 2.42 -21.41 6.92
N PRO A 39 1.22 -21.57 6.33
CA PRO A 39 0.89 -22.75 5.55
C PRO A 39 1.97 -23.03 4.49
N ALA A 40 2.32 -24.30 4.33
CA ALA A 40 3.29 -24.71 3.33
C ALA A 40 2.77 -24.49 1.91
N LEU A 41 3.69 -24.41 0.93
CA LEU A 41 3.32 -24.47 -0.48
C LEU A 41 2.62 -25.80 -0.79
N PRO A 42 1.68 -25.82 -1.75
CA PRO A 42 1.00 -27.05 -2.14
C PRO A 42 2.00 -28.14 -2.54
N ALA A 43 1.80 -29.35 -2.01
CA ALA A 43 2.65 -30.48 -2.34
C ALA A 43 2.43 -30.93 -3.79
N GLY A 44 3.52 -31.32 -4.47
CA GLY A 44 3.48 -31.86 -5.85
C GLY A 44 3.47 -30.80 -6.96
N GLU A 45 3.43 -29.51 -6.62
CA GLU A 45 3.62 -28.42 -7.59
C GLU A 45 5.08 -27.96 -7.65
N PRO A 46 5.56 -27.50 -8.82
CA PRO A 46 6.89 -26.90 -8.92
C PRO A 46 6.98 -25.64 -8.03
N VAL A 47 8.07 -25.53 -7.24
CA VAL A 47 8.31 -24.37 -6.39
C VAL A 47 8.85 -23.22 -7.25
N ASN A 48 7.94 -22.45 -7.82
CA ASN A 48 8.22 -21.35 -8.73
C ASN A 48 7.42 -20.09 -8.35
N ARG A 49 7.53 -19.04 -9.17
CA ARG A 49 6.80 -17.77 -8.94
C ARG A 49 5.29 -17.93 -8.96
N LEU A 50 4.77 -18.85 -9.76
CA LEU A 50 3.33 -19.12 -9.83
C LEU A 50 2.84 -19.77 -8.54
N ALA A 51 3.59 -20.74 -8.00
CA ALA A 51 3.27 -21.34 -6.71
C ALA A 51 3.27 -20.32 -5.59
N LEU A 52 4.26 -19.40 -5.56
CA LEU A 52 4.29 -18.30 -4.61
C LEU A 52 3.10 -17.35 -4.79
N ALA A 53 2.75 -16.99 -6.02
CA ALA A 53 1.61 -16.12 -6.29
C ALA A 53 0.29 -16.73 -5.81
N ARG A 54 0.07 -18.03 -6.05
CA ARG A 54 -1.09 -18.77 -5.55
C ARG A 54 -1.12 -18.81 -4.03
N TRP A 55 0.02 -19.08 -3.40
CA TRP A 55 0.15 -19.10 -1.95
C TRP A 55 -0.13 -17.73 -1.31
N LEU A 56 0.28 -16.62 -1.93
CA LEU A 56 0.00 -15.28 -1.44
C LEU A 56 -1.49 -14.96 -1.39
N VAL A 57 -2.28 -15.48 -2.35
CA VAL A 57 -3.74 -15.24 -2.40
C VAL A 57 -4.56 -16.43 -1.87
N ASP A 58 -3.90 -17.42 -1.31
CA ASP A 58 -4.57 -18.56 -0.68
C ASP A 58 -5.40 -18.08 0.51
N PRO A 59 -6.67 -18.51 0.64
CA PRO A 59 -7.49 -18.16 1.80
C PRO A 59 -6.90 -18.58 3.15
N ALA A 60 -6.03 -19.59 3.16
CA ALA A 60 -5.31 -20.01 4.36
C ALA A 60 -4.15 -19.07 4.73
N ASN A 61 -3.73 -18.16 3.84
CA ASN A 61 -2.70 -17.18 4.16
C ASN A 61 -3.28 -16.10 5.09
N PRO A 62 -2.79 -16.00 6.35
CA PRO A 62 -3.41 -15.13 7.34
C PRO A 62 -3.10 -13.64 7.13
N LEU A 63 -2.11 -13.28 6.31
CA LEU A 63 -1.59 -11.93 6.26
C LEU A 63 -2.02 -11.13 5.04
N THR A 64 -1.99 -11.69 3.83
CA THR A 64 -2.13 -10.91 2.59
C THR A 64 -3.39 -10.05 2.58
N ALA A 65 -4.56 -10.65 2.90
CA ALA A 65 -5.82 -9.91 2.92
C ALA A 65 -5.85 -8.87 4.06
N ARG A 66 -5.40 -9.25 5.28
CA ARG A 66 -5.38 -8.32 6.44
C ARG A 66 -4.49 -7.12 6.20
N VAL A 67 -3.27 -7.33 5.71
CA VAL A 67 -2.34 -6.24 5.39
C VAL A 67 -2.91 -5.32 4.31
N THR A 68 -3.52 -5.90 3.28
CA THR A 68 -4.10 -5.14 2.17
C THR A 68 -5.28 -4.27 2.65
N VAL A 69 -6.23 -4.85 3.38
CA VAL A 69 -7.38 -4.07 3.87
C VAL A 69 -6.97 -3.04 4.92
N ASN A 70 -5.93 -3.32 5.73
CA ASN A 70 -5.38 -2.35 6.66
C ASN A 70 -4.84 -1.11 5.94
N ARG A 71 -4.12 -1.29 4.85
CA ARG A 71 -3.61 -0.19 4.02
C ARG A 71 -4.72 0.61 3.35
N TYR A 72 -5.78 -0.05 2.86
CA TYR A 72 -6.95 0.67 2.34
C TYR A 72 -7.68 1.44 3.43
N TRP A 73 -7.82 0.84 4.61
CA TRP A 73 -8.37 1.51 5.78
C TRP A 73 -7.55 2.75 6.15
N GLU A 74 -6.23 2.63 6.24
CA GLU A 74 -5.34 3.73 6.56
C GLU A 74 -5.46 4.90 5.59
N ARG A 75 -5.61 4.64 4.28
CA ARG A 75 -5.84 5.68 3.27
C ARG A 75 -7.17 6.42 3.47
N CYS A 76 -8.18 5.75 3.98
CA CYS A 76 -9.49 6.37 4.25
C CYS A 76 -9.58 7.05 5.62
N PHE A 77 -8.94 6.49 6.64
CA PHE A 77 -9.10 6.93 8.04
C PHE A 77 -7.84 7.60 8.61
N GLY A 78 -6.74 7.65 7.86
CA GLY A 78 -5.48 8.27 8.27
C GLY A 78 -4.60 7.41 9.17
N THR A 79 -5.16 6.39 9.81
CA THR A 79 -4.42 5.41 10.64
C THR A 79 -5.02 4.03 10.43
N GLY A 80 -4.19 3.02 10.23
CA GLY A 80 -4.62 1.63 10.06
C GLY A 80 -5.30 1.06 11.30
N LEU A 81 -6.10 0.02 11.14
CA LEU A 81 -6.59 -0.79 12.26
C LEU A 81 -5.43 -1.36 13.08
N VAL A 82 -4.40 -1.86 12.38
CA VAL A 82 -3.04 -2.02 12.91
C VAL A 82 -2.28 -0.74 12.57
N LYS A 83 -1.91 0.02 13.60
CA LYS A 83 -1.23 1.31 13.42
C LYS A 83 0.16 1.16 12.81
N THR A 84 0.85 0.09 13.15
CA THR A 84 2.16 -0.29 12.57
C THR A 84 1.96 -1.01 11.23
N SER A 85 1.48 -0.29 10.21
CA SER A 85 1.11 -0.88 8.91
C SER A 85 2.24 -1.62 8.21
N GLU A 86 3.50 -1.32 8.56
CA GLU A 86 4.69 -1.99 8.03
C GLU A 86 5.12 -3.20 8.88
N ASP A 87 4.53 -3.39 10.07
CA ASP A 87 4.88 -4.50 10.97
C ASP A 87 3.62 -5.11 11.60
N PHE A 88 3.25 -6.28 11.10
CA PHE A 88 2.20 -7.14 11.63
C PHE A 88 2.78 -8.26 12.52
N GLY A 89 4.07 -8.19 12.85
CA GLY A 89 4.79 -9.18 13.65
C GLY A 89 4.79 -8.85 15.14
N ARG A 90 5.75 -9.45 15.86
CA ARG A 90 5.85 -9.34 17.32
C ARG A 90 6.16 -7.94 17.83
N GLN A 91 6.74 -7.08 17.00
CA GLN A 91 7.07 -5.69 17.36
C GLN A 91 5.97 -4.72 16.96
N GLY A 92 5.00 -5.19 16.15
CA GLY A 92 3.84 -4.41 15.75
C GLY A 92 2.79 -4.26 16.85
N GLU A 93 1.90 -3.28 16.68
CA GLU A 93 0.72 -3.11 17.54
C GLU A 93 -0.38 -4.10 17.17
N ALA A 94 -1.15 -4.53 18.17
CA ALA A 94 -2.38 -5.28 17.93
C ALA A 94 -3.43 -4.39 17.22
N PRO A 95 -4.33 -4.99 16.40
CA PRO A 95 -5.39 -4.24 15.76
C PRO A 95 -6.34 -3.63 16.80
N SER A 96 -6.78 -2.38 16.57
CA SER A 96 -7.75 -1.71 17.43
C SER A 96 -9.12 -2.40 17.42
N HIS A 97 -9.49 -3.01 16.29
CA HIS A 97 -10.75 -3.71 16.07
C HIS A 97 -10.46 -5.03 15.34
N PRO A 98 -10.04 -6.09 16.06
CA PRO A 98 -9.60 -7.35 15.44
C PRO A 98 -10.70 -8.03 14.63
N GLU A 99 -11.92 -8.07 15.15
CA GLU A 99 -13.08 -8.68 14.49
C GLU A 99 -13.46 -7.95 13.19
N LEU A 100 -13.37 -6.62 13.18
CA LEU A 100 -13.59 -5.82 11.97
C LEU A 100 -12.50 -6.08 10.93
N MET A 101 -11.25 -6.17 11.35
CA MET A 101 -10.15 -6.49 10.45
C MET A 101 -10.34 -7.85 9.79
N ASP A 102 -10.71 -8.86 10.57
CA ASP A 102 -10.94 -10.21 10.10
C ASP A 102 -12.13 -10.28 9.15
N TRP A 103 -13.20 -9.57 9.48
CA TRP A 103 -14.36 -9.46 8.60
C TRP A 103 -14.04 -8.78 7.27
N LEU A 104 -13.34 -7.64 7.29
CA LEU A 104 -12.91 -6.94 6.08
C LEU A 104 -12.00 -7.82 5.21
N ALA A 105 -11.09 -8.56 5.83
CA ALA A 105 -10.19 -9.47 5.10
C ALA A 105 -10.98 -10.62 4.44
N ALA A 106 -11.94 -11.21 5.15
CA ALA A 106 -12.80 -12.27 4.62
C ALA A 106 -13.69 -11.76 3.48
N GLU A 107 -14.30 -10.58 3.64
CA GLU A 107 -15.12 -9.93 2.60
C GLU A 107 -14.30 -9.60 1.36
N PHE A 108 -13.06 -9.12 1.53
CA PHE A 108 -12.17 -8.82 0.41
C PHE A 108 -11.81 -10.07 -0.40
N MET A 109 -11.47 -11.17 0.27
CA MET A 109 -11.24 -12.46 -0.39
C MET A 109 -12.51 -13.00 -1.04
N GLY A 110 -13.64 -12.99 -0.32
CA GLY A 110 -14.93 -13.47 -0.80
C GLY A 110 -15.46 -12.74 -2.02
N SER A 111 -15.16 -11.43 -2.14
CA SER A 111 -15.48 -10.63 -3.32
C SER A 111 -14.57 -10.88 -4.54
N GLY A 112 -13.65 -11.84 -4.47
CA GLY A 112 -12.64 -12.09 -5.50
C GLY A 112 -11.57 -11.00 -5.58
N TRP A 113 -11.16 -10.46 -4.44
CA TRP A 113 -10.15 -9.39 -4.34
C TRP A 113 -10.57 -8.10 -5.06
N ASN A 114 -11.86 -7.77 -5.01
CA ASN A 114 -12.43 -6.61 -5.69
C ASN A 114 -12.09 -5.30 -4.95
N VAL A 115 -11.02 -4.65 -5.38
CA VAL A 115 -10.50 -3.40 -4.78
C VAL A 115 -11.55 -2.29 -4.78
N LYS A 116 -12.28 -2.10 -5.89
CA LYS A 116 -13.30 -1.04 -6.00
C LYS A 116 -14.49 -1.28 -5.08
N ALA A 117 -14.92 -2.54 -4.93
CA ALA A 117 -15.97 -2.90 -4.00
C ALA A 117 -15.55 -2.63 -2.56
N MET A 118 -14.31 -3.01 -2.19
CA MET A 118 -13.75 -2.75 -0.86
C MET A 118 -13.65 -1.25 -0.57
N GLN A 119 -13.12 -0.45 -1.47
CA GLN A 119 -13.05 1.01 -1.31
C GLN A 119 -14.45 1.61 -1.14
N LYS A 120 -15.42 1.20 -1.97
CA LYS A 120 -16.81 1.64 -1.84
C LYS A 120 -17.39 1.27 -0.47
N LEU A 121 -17.14 0.06 0.01
CA LEU A 121 -17.58 -0.40 1.34
C LEU A 121 -17.06 0.53 2.44
N LEU A 122 -15.76 0.86 2.41
CA LEU A 122 -15.13 1.75 3.41
C LEU A 122 -15.73 3.16 3.38
N VAL A 123 -15.78 3.81 2.22
CA VAL A 123 -16.25 5.22 2.13
C VAL A 123 -17.76 5.37 2.29
N MET A 124 -18.53 4.31 2.09
CA MET A 124 -19.98 4.31 2.34
C MET A 124 -20.35 3.95 3.77
N SER A 125 -19.37 3.53 4.59
CA SER A 125 -19.61 3.19 5.99
C SER A 125 -20.08 4.41 6.82
N ALA A 126 -20.88 4.15 7.85
CA ALA A 126 -21.30 5.20 8.78
C ALA A 126 -20.08 5.83 9.50
N ALA A 127 -19.06 5.03 9.81
CA ALA A 127 -17.83 5.50 10.44
C ALA A 127 -17.08 6.51 9.59
N TYR A 128 -17.02 6.32 8.26
CA TYR A 128 -16.36 7.27 7.36
C TYR A 128 -17.19 8.54 7.15
N ARG A 129 -18.51 8.40 7.09
CA ARG A 129 -19.44 9.49 6.76
C ARG A 129 -19.90 10.32 7.96
N GLN A 130 -19.47 9.97 9.16
CA GLN A 130 -19.80 10.75 10.36
C GLN A 130 -19.08 12.11 10.36
N ASP A 131 -19.61 13.06 11.14
CA ASP A 131 -19.01 14.38 11.32
C ASP A 131 -17.60 14.26 11.96
N ALA A 132 -16.68 15.10 11.50
CA ALA A 132 -15.32 15.19 12.03
C ALA A 132 -15.20 16.15 13.24
N SER A 133 -16.29 16.81 13.65
CA SER A 133 -16.31 17.65 14.85
C SER A 133 -16.10 16.80 16.12
N THR A 134 -15.54 17.42 17.16
CA THR A 134 -15.29 16.77 18.44
C THR A 134 -15.64 17.70 19.59
N ASP A 135 -15.95 17.12 20.72
CA ASP A 135 -16.11 17.80 22.01
C ASP A 135 -15.00 17.39 22.98
N ALA A 136 -14.89 18.08 24.11
CA ALA A 136 -13.85 17.81 25.10
C ALA A 136 -13.90 16.35 25.62
N THR A 137 -15.10 15.80 25.81
CA THR A 137 -15.27 14.43 26.30
C THR A 137 -14.79 13.37 25.32
N ARG A 138 -15.11 13.53 24.03
CA ARG A 138 -14.62 12.64 22.97
C ARG A 138 -13.13 12.76 22.80
N GLN A 139 -12.61 13.98 22.86
CA GLN A 139 -11.18 14.24 22.73
C GLN A 139 -10.39 13.63 23.90
N GLU A 140 -10.91 13.69 25.13
CA GLU A 140 -10.29 13.06 26.28
C GLU A 140 -10.28 11.53 26.17
N LYS A 141 -11.41 10.93 25.77
CA LYS A 141 -11.57 9.47 25.71
C LYS A 141 -10.91 8.82 24.48
N ASP A 142 -10.86 9.52 23.37
CA ASP A 142 -10.35 9.00 22.08
C ASP A 142 -9.56 10.07 21.32
N PHE A 143 -8.47 10.54 21.94
CA PHE A 143 -7.63 11.61 21.40
C PHE A 143 -7.16 11.31 19.98
N TYR A 144 -6.70 10.09 19.73
CA TYR A 144 -6.19 9.66 18.44
C TYR A 144 -7.26 9.08 17.50
N ASN A 145 -8.54 9.18 17.84
CA ASN A 145 -9.64 8.63 17.08
C ASN A 145 -9.50 7.13 16.75
N ARG A 146 -8.92 6.36 17.68
CA ARG A 146 -8.73 4.91 17.52
C ARG A 146 -10.04 4.13 17.66
N LEU A 147 -11.02 4.69 18.38
CA LEU A 147 -12.35 4.12 18.58
C LEU A 147 -13.36 4.65 17.56
N LEU A 148 -12.92 5.43 16.58
CA LEU A 148 -13.76 6.01 15.52
C LEU A 148 -14.91 6.87 16.08
N SER A 149 -14.62 7.64 17.12
CA SER A 149 -15.62 8.51 17.79
C SER A 149 -16.05 9.70 16.93
N ARG A 150 -15.34 9.97 15.82
CA ARG A 150 -15.59 11.04 14.85
C ARG A 150 -15.08 10.66 13.46
N GLY A 151 -15.45 11.42 12.44
CA GLY A 151 -14.92 11.29 11.09
C GLY A 151 -13.40 11.53 11.03
N PRO A 152 -12.71 10.97 10.03
CA PRO A 152 -11.27 11.11 9.92
C PRO A 152 -10.86 12.57 9.67
N ARG A 153 -9.76 13.00 10.29
CA ARG A 153 -9.10 14.29 10.05
C ARG A 153 -7.61 14.07 9.90
N PHE A 154 -7.15 14.05 8.69
CA PHE A 154 -5.73 13.94 8.36
C PHE A 154 -5.40 14.85 7.17
N ARG A 155 -4.13 15.18 7.04
CA ARG A 155 -3.66 15.96 5.89
C ARG A 155 -3.60 15.05 4.67
N MET A 156 -4.28 15.45 3.60
CA MET A 156 -4.19 14.76 2.31
C MET A 156 -2.83 15.01 1.65
N ASP A 157 -2.36 14.06 0.87
CA ASP A 157 -1.20 14.21 0.00
C ASP A 157 -1.46 15.29 -1.05
N ALA A 158 -0.41 15.92 -1.58
CA ALA A 158 -0.53 17.05 -2.52
C ALA A 158 -1.30 16.65 -3.79
N GLU A 159 -1.06 15.45 -4.29
CA GLU A 159 -1.76 14.89 -5.45
C GLU A 159 -3.25 14.72 -5.18
N MET A 160 -3.63 14.25 -3.99
CA MET A 160 -5.04 14.13 -3.60
C MET A 160 -5.73 15.50 -3.49
N ILE A 161 -5.03 16.51 -2.97
CA ILE A 161 -5.56 17.89 -2.88
C ILE A 161 -5.81 18.44 -4.28
N ARG A 162 -4.85 18.24 -5.21
CA ARG A 162 -4.97 18.66 -6.59
C ARG A 162 -6.14 17.97 -7.29
N ASP A 163 -6.19 16.64 -7.23
CA ASP A 163 -7.24 15.86 -7.86
C ASP A 163 -8.63 16.20 -7.29
N HIS A 164 -8.71 16.46 -5.98
CA HIS A 164 -9.95 16.91 -5.35
C HIS A 164 -10.40 18.27 -5.89
N ALA A 165 -9.49 19.23 -6.02
CA ALA A 165 -9.79 20.55 -6.58
C ALA A 165 -10.27 20.44 -8.06
N LEU A 166 -9.59 19.62 -8.86
CA LEU A 166 -9.99 19.36 -10.25
C LEU A 166 -11.35 18.64 -10.35
N ALA A 167 -11.60 17.67 -9.44
CA ALA A 167 -12.86 16.93 -9.43
C ALA A 167 -14.06 17.84 -9.09
N VAL A 168 -13.95 18.68 -8.06
CA VAL A 168 -15.06 19.56 -7.65
C VAL A 168 -15.30 20.70 -8.64
N SER A 169 -14.26 21.13 -9.38
CA SER A 169 -14.38 22.11 -10.45
C SER A 169 -14.86 21.52 -11.80
N GLY A 170 -14.95 20.19 -11.89
CA GLY A 170 -15.32 19.51 -13.14
C GLY A 170 -14.19 19.45 -14.18
N LEU A 171 -12.97 19.79 -13.81
CA LEU A 171 -11.80 19.81 -14.70
C LEU A 171 -10.96 18.53 -14.66
N LEU A 172 -11.28 17.59 -13.77
CA LEU A 172 -10.52 16.35 -13.64
C LEU A 172 -10.65 15.50 -14.91
N ASN A 173 -9.52 15.20 -15.55
CA ASN A 173 -9.44 14.22 -16.62
C ASN A 173 -9.29 12.80 -16.04
N PRO A 174 -10.28 11.92 -16.14
CA PRO A 174 -10.24 10.59 -15.55
C PRO A 174 -9.43 9.57 -16.36
N LYS A 175 -8.68 10.00 -17.37
CA LYS A 175 -7.85 9.11 -18.21
C LYS A 175 -6.77 8.47 -17.36
N LEU A 176 -6.71 7.15 -17.38
CA LEU A 176 -5.67 6.37 -16.69
C LEU A 176 -4.60 5.92 -17.68
N GLY A 177 -3.34 5.97 -17.21
CA GLY A 177 -2.17 5.56 -17.98
C GLY A 177 -1.63 6.67 -18.90
N GLY A 178 -0.51 6.40 -19.53
CA GLY A 178 0.26 7.35 -20.30
C GLY A 178 1.47 7.90 -19.54
N PRO A 179 2.20 8.88 -20.10
CA PRO A 179 3.30 9.56 -19.41
C PRO A 179 2.78 10.39 -18.23
N SER A 180 3.65 10.65 -17.27
CA SER A 180 3.37 11.56 -16.16
C SER A 180 3.10 12.97 -16.66
N VAL A 181 2.18 13.67 -16.00
CA VAL A 181 1.91 15.09 -16.28
C VAL A 181 2.88 15.98 -15.51
N TYR A 182 3.14 17.17 -16.05
CA TYR A 182 3.97 18.20 -15.44
C TYR A 182 3.10 19.40 -15.05
N PRO A 183 2.54 19.42 -13.84
CA PRO A 183 1.63 20.48 -13.41
C PRO A 183 2.36 21.81 -13.29
N VAL A 184 1.59 22.90 -13.41
CA VAL A 184 2.09 24.25 -13.20
C VAL A 184 2.69 24.39 -11.80
N GLN A 185 3.87 24.97 -11.72
CA GLN A 185 4.58 25.21 -10.47
C GLN A 185 4.74 26.70 -10.20
N VAL A 186 4.93 27.05 -8.93
CA VAL A 186 5.34 28.39 -8.54
C VAL A 186 6.74 28.65 -9.13
N PRO A 187 6.95 29.76 -9.88
CA PRO A 187 8.25 30.07 -10.43
C PRO A 187 9.35 30.10 -9.36
N ASN A 188 10.51 29.58 -9.68
CA ASN A 188 11.67 29.46 -8.80
C ASN A 188 11.50 28.60 -7.54
N LEU A 189 10.42 27.83 -7.39
CA LEU A 189 10.19 26.98 -6.23
C LEU A 189 11.38 26.07 -5.94
N TRP A 190 11.87 25.37 -6.93
CA TRP A 190 12.98 24.41 -6.80
C TRP A 190 14.31 25.08 -6.48
N LYS A 191 14.52 26.32 -6.98
CA LYS A 191 15.70 27.12 -6.69
C LYS A 191 15.72 27.55 -5.22
N GLU A 192 14.58 28.01 -4.70
CA GLU A 192 14.45 28.46 -3.32
C GLU A 192 14.67 27.35 -2.30
N ILE A 193 14.20 26.13 -2.59
CA ILE A 193 14.37 24.96 -1.71
C ILE A 193 15.69 24.20 -1.94
N GLY A 194 16.59 24.74 -2.83
CA GLY A 194 17.93 24.20 -3.04
C GLY A 194 17.98 22.87 -3.80
N PHE A 195 16.91 22.49 -4.47
CA PHE A 195 16.82 21.24 -5.24
C PHE A 195 17.33 21.37 -6.69
N LEU A 196 17.48 22.61 -7.21
CA LEU A 196 18.07 22.81 -8.54
C LEU A 196 19.57 22.54 -8.48
N ARG A 197 19.97 21.45 -9.11
CA ARG A 197 21.37 21.10 -9.38
C ARG A 197 21.53 20.90 -10.87
N PRO A 198 21.81 21.99 -11.61
CA PRO A 198 21.98 21.94 -13.07
C PRO A 198 23.06 20.93 -13.51
N GLU A 199 24.09 20.75 -12.69
CA GLU A 199 25.16 19.80 -12.90
C GLU A 199 24.73 18.31 -12.91
N ILE A 200 23.55 17.99 -12.36
CA ILE A 200 22.94 16.65 -12.39
C ILE A 200 21.63 16.59 -13.18
N GLY A 201 21.34 17.65 -13.98
CA GLY A 201 20.19 17.70 -14.86
C GLY A 201 18.84 17.85 -14.16
N MET A 202 18.82 18.43 -12.96
CA MET A 202 17.58 18.78 -12.26
C MET A 202 17.19 20.21 -12.60
N ASP A 203 16.65 20.40 -13.79
CA ASP A 203 16.06 21.65 -14.25
C ASP A 203 14.56 21.72 -13.92
N GLU A 204 13.98 22.93 -13.98
CA GLU A 204 12.52 23.09 -13.97
C GLU A 204 11.96 22.34 -15.17
N TRP A 205 10.96 21.46 -14.92
CA TRP A 205 10.32 20.76 -16.03
C TRP A 205 9.38 21.68 -16.81
N PRO A 206 9.28 21.52 -18.13
CA PRO A 206 8.32 22.24 -18.93
C PRO A 206 6.89 21.88 -18.49
N VAL A 207 6.04 22.87 -18.36
CA VAL A 207 4.61 22.65 -18.07
C VAL A 207 3.96 21.91 -19.23
N SER A 208 3.16 20.90 -18.94
CA SER A 208 2.38 20.20 -19.97
C SER A 208 1.42 21.17 -20.67
N GLU A 209 1.49 21.23 -21.98
CA GLU A 209 0.51 21.94 -22.81
C GLU A 209 -0.70 21.03 -23.00
N GLY A 210 -1.78 21.26 -22.29
CA GLY A 210 -3.03 20.53 -22.47
C GLY A 210 -3.84 20.40 -21.17
N PRO A 211 -5.12 19.99 -21.28
CA PRO A 211 -5.90 19.66 -20.10
C PRO A 211 -5.31 18.41 -19.44
N ASP A 212 -4.88 18.59 -18.21
CA ASP A 212 -4.42 17.51 -17.34
C ASP A 212 -5.48 16.45 -17.07
#